data_b9e94bf6ceb07bffa0b3b73837a52e2a
#
_entry.id   b9e94bf6ceb07bffa0b3b73837a52e2a
#
_cell.length_a   1.000
_cell.length_b   1.000
_cell.length_c   1.000
_cell.angle_alpha   90.00
_cell.angle_beta   90.00
_cell.angle_gamma   90.00
#
_symmetry.space_group_name_H-M   'P 1'
#
loop_
_entity.id
_entity.type
_entity.pdbx_description
1 polymer ?
#
loop_
_entity_poly.entity_id
_entity_poly.type
_entity_poly.pdbx_seq_one_letter_code
_entity_poly.pdbx_strand_id
1 'polypeptide(L)'
;MPPPLHILWRDEHLVALYKPAGWLVHRTGLDAGETRFVMQTLRDQLGQHVFPVHRLDKGTCGVLVMALHSDAARALSQAFEQGATHKRYLAMVRGWAPEAIEVDHALKPDDAPSDAAVQDAHTRFRRLAQLTLPEASDARFATTRAS
;
A
#
# COMPACT_ATOMS: atom_id res chain seq x y z
N MET A 1 15.82 -16.81 -8.01
CA MET A 1 15.04 -15.71 -8.65
C MET A 1 13.66 -15.61 -8.03
N PRO A 2 13.18 -14.44 -7.70
CA PRO A 2 11.81 -14.29 -7.27
C PRO A 2 10.84 -14.67 -8.42
N PRO A 3 9.64 -15.17 -8.10
CA PRO A 3 8.65 -15.47 -9.12
C PRO A 3 8.22 -14.18 -9.85
N PRO A 4 7.78 -14.30 -11.12
CA PRO A 4 7.32 -13.15 -11.88
C PRO A 4 6.11 -12.51 -11.20
N LEU A 5 6.03 -11.18 -11.27
CA LEU A 5 4.90 -10.42 -10.78
C LEU A 5 3.71 -10.54 -11.74
N HIS A 6 2.51 -10.62 -11.18
CA HIS A 6 1.29 -10.70 -11.98
C HIS A 6 0.92 -9.31 -12.52
N ILE A 7 0.99 -9.16 -13.84
CA ILE A 7 0.60 -7.94 -14.55
C ILE A 7 -0.91 -7.97 -14.76
N LEU A 8 -1.60 -6.93 -14.27
CA LEU A 8 -3.05 -6.76 -14.41
C LEU A 8 -3.41 -5.96 -15.66
N TRP A 9 -2.57 -4.95 -15.98
CA TRP A 9 -2.73 -4.07 -17.13
C TRP A 9 -1.38 -3.51 -17.56
N ARG A 10 -1.21 -3.26 -18.85
CA ARG A 10 -0.05 -2.56 -19.39
C ARG A 10 -0.42 -1.85 -20.69
N ASP A 11 0.05 -0.62 -20.83
CA ASP A 11 0.07 0.12 -22.08
C ASP A 11 1.46 0.75 -22.32
N GLU A 12 1.57 1.76 -23.15
CA GLU A 12 2.82 2.46 -23.46
C GLU A 12 3.29 3.40 -22.33
N HIS A 13 2.42 3.76 -21.41
CA HIS A 13 2.68 4.75 -20.38
C HIS A 13 2.85 4.17 -18.98
N LEU A 14 2.08 3.14 -18.66
CA LEU A 14 2.04 2.57 -17.30
C LEU A 14 1.84 1.06 -17.30
N VAL A 15 2.16 0.48 -16.18
CA VAL A 15 1.85 -0.90 -15.84
C VAL A 15 1.14 -0.94 -14.48
N ALA A 16 0.02 -1.66 -14.41
CA ALA A 16 -0.64 -2.03 -13.17
C ALA A 16 -0.37 -3.50 -12.89
N LEU A 17 0.06 -3.80 -11.67
CA LEU A 17 0.40 -5.15 -11.24
C LEU A 17 -0.25 -5.48 -9.89
N TYR A 18 -0.31 -6.76 -9.58
CA TYR A 18 -0.63 -7.23 -8.24
C TYR A 18 0.65 -7.30 -7.41
N LYS A 19 0.73 -6.48 -6.36
CA LYS A 19 1.80 -6.57 -5.37
C LYS A 19 1.42 -7.61 -4.32
N PRO A 20 2.19 -8.68 -4.12
CA PRO A 20 1.96 -9.62 -3.03
C PRO A 20 2.25 -8.99 -1.66
N ALA A 21 1.64 -9.51 -0.62
CA ALA A 21 2.03 -9.21 0.76
C ALA A 21 3.47 -9.71 1.02
N GLY A 22 4.19 -9.00 1.87
CA GLY A 22 5.58 -9.32 2.19
C GLY A 22 6.62 -8.76 1.21
N TRP A 23 6.20 -8.07 0.15
CA TRP A 23 7.08 -7.42 -0.81
C TRP A 23 7.19 -5.92 -0.55
N LEU A 24 8.39 -5.39 -0.64
CA LEU A 24 8.65 -3.94 -0.64
C LEU A 24 8.56 -3.39 -2.05
N VAL A 25 8.11 -2.14 -2.19
CA VAL A 25 8.04 -1.47 -3.51
C VAL A 25 9.44 -1.18 -4.02
N HIS A 26 10.29 -0.60 -3.18
CA HIS A 26 11.69 -0.29 -3.49
C HIS A 26 12.55 -0.47 -2.25
N ARG A 27 13.87 -0.56 -2.47
CA ARG A 27 14.84 -0.71 -1.39
C ARG A 27 14.94 0.58 -0.59
N THR A 28 14.93 0.46 0.74
CA THR A 28 15.29 1.52 1.67
C THR A 28 16.51 1.10 2.50
N GLY A 29 17.19 2.03 3.14
CA GLY A 29 18.37 1.73 3.95
C GLY A 29 18.10 0.85 5.18
N LEU A 30 16.81 0.68 5.55
CA LEU A 30 16.37 -0.10 6.72
C LEU A 30 16.05 -1.57 6.38
N ASP A 31 16.09 -1.95 5.11
CA ASP A 31 15.63 -3.25 4.62
C ASP A 31 16.80 -4.25 4.46
N ALA A 32 17.75 -4.25 5.39
CA ALA A 32 18.86 -5.18 5.37
C ALA A 32 18.35 -6.62 5.45
N GLY A 33 18.64 -7.42 4.42
CA GLY A 33 18.21 -8.81 4.33
C GLY A 33 16.94 -9.08 3.53
N GLU A 34 16.18 -8.06 3.12
CA GLU A 34 15.05 -8.27 2.22
C GLU A 34 15.54 -8.36 0.77
N THR A 35 14.99 -9.29 0.02
CA THR A 35 15.33 -9.54 -1.40
C THR A 35 14.16 -9.38 -2.35
N ARG A 36 12.95 -9.19 -1.82
CA ARG A 36 11.72 -9.10 -2.61
C ARG A 36 11.30 -7.65 -2.81
N PHE A 37 11.81 -7.06 -3.89
CA PHE A 37 11.49 -5.69 -4.28
C PHE A 37 10.73 -5.68 -5.60
N VAL A 38 9.57 -5.06 -5.59
CA VAL A 38 8.68 -4.98 -6.76
C VAL A 38 9.37 -4.26 -7.92
N MET A 39 9.96 -3.09 -7.66
CA MET A 39 10.59 -2.27 -8.70
C MET A 39 11.71 -3.02 -9.42
N GLN A 40 12.59 -3.68 -8.68
CA GLN A 40 13.69 -4.45 -9.24
C GLN A 40 13.19 -5.63 -10.06
N THR A 41 12.27 -6.42 -9.51
CA THR A 41 11.72 -7.61 -10.18
C THR A 41 10.94 -7.22 -11.43
N LEU A 42 10.12 -6.16 -11.35
CA LEU A 42 9.34 -5.69 -12.48
C LEU A 42 10.24 -5.15 -13.60
N ARG A 43 11.27 -4.38 -13.27
CA ARG A 43 12.25 -3.89 -14.22
C ARG A 43 12.90 -5.04 -14.98
N ASP A 44 13.35 -6.06 -14.27
CA ASP A 44 14.02 -7.22 -14.87
C ASP A 44 13.03 -8.05 -15.71
N GLN A 45 11.77 -8.19 -15.25
CA GLN A 45 10.71 -8.90 -15.98
C GLN A 45 10.32 -8.19 -17.29
N LEU A 46 10.27 -6.86 -17.28
CA LEU A 46 9.88 -6.07 -18.47
C LEU A 46 11.06 -5.71 -19.37
N GLY A 47 12.29 -5.84 -18.90
CA GLY A 47 13.50 -5.44 -19.62
C GLY A 47 13.62 -3.94 -19.83
N GLN A 48 12.97 -3.11 -18.98
CA GLN A 48 13.00 -1.66 -19.07
C GLN A 48 12.89 -0.98 -17.72
N HIS A 49 13.26 0.28 -17.64
CA HIS A 49 13.07 1.09 -16.44
C HIS A 49 11.59 1.23 -16.10
N VAL A 50 11.31 1.19 -14.79
CA VAL A 50 10.00 1.48 -14.22
C VAL A 50 10.14 2.56 -13.15
N PHE A 51 9.11 3.39 -13.00
CA PHE A 51 9.12 4.54 -12.12
C PHE A 51 8.00 4.39 -11.09
N PRO A 52 8.32 4.32 -9.79
CA PRO A 52 7.30 4.29 -8.74
C PRO A 52 6.60 5.65 -8.66
N VAL A 53 5.27 5.64 -8.59
CA VAL A 53 4.44 6.84 -8.49
C VAL A 53 3.60 6.86 -7.22
N HIS A 54 3.46 5.73 -6.56
CA HIS A 54 2.91 5.54 -5.23
C HIS A 54 3.47 4.25 -4.62
N ARG A 55 3.12 4.00 -3.38
CA ARG A 55 3.58 2.79 -2.67
C ARG A 55 2.42 2.10 -1.97
N LEU A 56 2.62 0.83 -1.71
CA LEU A 56 1.88 0.02 -0.75
C LEU A 56 2.87 -0.49 0.30
N ASP A 57 2.45 -0.55 1.54
CA ASP A 57 3.27 -1.07 2.63
C ASP A 57 3.61 -2.55 2.42
N LYS A 58 4.65 -3.03 3.08
CA LYS A 58 5.14 -4.41 2.94
C LYS A 58 4.02 -5.44 3.16
N GLY A 59 3.22 -5.26 4.20
CA GLY A 59 2.10 -6.17 4.54
C GLY A 59 0.87 -6.03 3.64
N THR A 60 0.75 -4.95 2.88
CA THR A 60 -0.40 -4.68 2.02
C THR A 60 -0.22 -5.34 0.65
N CYS A 61 -1.22 -6.05 0.20
CA CYS A 61 -1.30 -6.59 -1.16
C CYS A 61 -2.34 -5.84 -1.99
N GLY A 62 -2.23 -5.92 -3.30
CA GLY A 62 -3.20 -5.36 -4.22
C GLY A 62 -2.60 -4.62 -5.40
N VAL A 63 -3.39 -3.73 -5.98
CA VAL A 63 -3.02 -3.01 -7.21
C VAL A 63 -1.93 -1.98 -6.93
N LEU A 64 -0.83 -2.10 -7.64
CA LEU A 64 0.25 -1.13 -7.67
C LEU A 64 0.46 -0.65 -9.11
N VAL A 65 0.61 0.65 -9.29
CA VAL A 65 0.84 1.27 -10.60
C VAL A 65 2.27 1.79 -10.66
N MET A 66 2.95 1.52 -11.78
CA MET A 66 4.24 2.11 -12.08
C MET A 66 4.21 2.76 -13.45
N ALA A 67 4.90 3.88 -13.61
CA ALA A 67 5.08 4.50 -14.90
C ALA A 67 6.21 3.85 -15.68
N LEU A 68 6.12 3.88 -17.01
CA LEU A 68 7.10 3.30 -17.91
C LEU A 68 8.05 4.33 -18.54
N HIS A 69 7.77 5.62 -18.32
CA HIS A 69 8.65 6.73 -18.72
C HIS A 69 8.45 7.95 -17.83
N SER A 70 9.38 8.90 -17.90
CA SER A 70 9.43 10.04 -16.97
C SER A 70 8.23 10.98 -17.06
N ASP A 71 7.66 11.19 -18.23
CA ASP A 71 6.48 12.07 -18.39
C ASP A 71 5.23 11.45 -17.76
N ALA A 72 5.04 10.15 -17.96
CA ALA A 72 3.97 9.42 -17.28
C ALA A 72 4.18 9.40 -15.76
N ALA A 73 5.43 9.23 -15.31
CA ALA A 73 5.77 9.28 -13.88
C ALA A 73 5.39 10.62 -13.25
N ARG A 74 5.70 11.72 -13.92
CA ARG A 74 5.35 13.07 -13.47
C ARG A 74 3.85 13.27 -13.39
N ALA A 75 3.13 12.91 -14.45
CA ALA A 75 1.67 13.07 -14.51
C ALA A 75 0.96 12.23 -13.43
N LEU A 76 1.36 10.97 -13.26
CA LEU A 76 0.80 10.08 -12.24
C LEU A 76 1.13 10.55 -10.82
N SER A 77 2.38 10.94 -10.55
CA SER A 77 2.77 11.47 -9.24
C SER A 77 1.94 12.71 -8.87
N GLN A 78 1.75 13.62 -9.79
CA GLN A 78 0.88 14.79 -9.59
C GLN A 78 -0.57 14.40 -9.31
N ALA A 79 -1.11 13.41 -10.01
CA ALA A 79 -2.47 12.93 -9.77
C ALA A 79 -2.62 12.32 -8.35
N PHE A 80 -1.62 11.58 -7.88
CA PHE A 80 -1.62 11.06 -6.51
C PHE A 80 -1.49 12.17 -5.46
N GLU A 81 -0.59 13.14 -5.66
CA GLU A 81 -0.35 14.26 -4.75
C GLU A 81 -1.59 15.18 -4.64
N GLN A 82 -2.28 15.42 -5.75
CA GLN A 82 -3.48 16.25 -5.80
C GLN A 82 -4.75 15.54 -5.35
N GLY A 83 -4.66 14.27 -4.96
CA GLY A 83 -5.83 13.49 -4.57
C GLY A 83 -6.80 13.20 -5.72
N ALA A 84 -6.34 13.29 -6.97
CA ALA A 84 -7.14 13.00 -8.17
C ALA A 84 -7.29 11.49 -8.43
N THR A 85 -6.96 10.67 -7.45
CA THR A 85 -7.06 9.20 -7.53
C THR A 85 -8.10 8.69 -6.53
N HIS A 86 -8.86 7.69 -6.96
CA HIS A 86 -9.78 6.98 -6.06
C HIS A 86 -9.14 5.66 -5.62
N LYS A 87 -8.93 5.53 -4.30
CA LYS A 87 -8.33 4.34 -3.70
C LYS A 87 -9.36 3.62 -2.84
N ARG A 88 -9.46 2.31 -3.02
CA ARG A 88 -10.32 1.46 -2.21
C ARG A 88 -9.50 0.29 -1.66
N TYR A 89 -9.61 0.09 -0.36
CA TYR A 89 -8.95 -0.98 0.36
C TYR A 89 -9.97 -1.85 1.08
N LEU A 90 -9.67 -3.13 1.18
CA LEU A 90 -10.35 -4.04 2.08
C LEU A 90 -9.42 -4.28 3.27
N ALA A 91 -9.94 -4.08 4.48
CA ALA A 91 -9.18 -4.27 5.70
C ALA A 91 -9.97 -5.10 6.71
N MET A 92 -9.28 -5.98 7.43
CA MET A 92 -9.78 -6.63 8.62
C MET A 92 -9.19 -5.92 9.83
N VAL A 93 -10.04 -5.40 10.69
CA VAL A 93 -9.63 -4.67 11.89
C VAL A 93 -10.14 -5.38 13.13
N ARG A 94 -9.44 -5.19 14.25
CA ARG A 94 -9.94 -5.66 15.54
C ARG A 94 -10.96 -4.70 16.10
N GLY A 95 -11.87 -5.27 16.88
CA GLY A 95 -12.93 -4.51 17.54
C GLY A 95 -14.14 -4.32 16.66
N TRP A 96 -15.10 -3.60 17.17
CA TRP A 96 -16.37 -3.38 16.52
C TRP A 96 -16.38 -2.00 15.89
N ALA A 97 -16.10 -1.96 14.61
CA ALA A 97 -16.17 -0.71 13.87
C ALA A 97 -17.62 -0.26 13.70
N PRO A 98 -17.91 1.04 13.75
CA PRO A 98 -19.22 1.56 13.38
C PRO A 98 -19.55 1.20 11.93
N GLU A 99 -20.85 1.27 11.58
CA GLU A 99 -21.31 0.96 10.23
C GLU A 99 -20.63 1.82 9.15
N ALA A 100 -20.50 3.10 9.45
CA ALA A 100 -19.75 4.06 8.62
C ALA A 100 -19.04 5.08 9.50
N ILE A 101 -17.84 5.47 9.12
CA ILE A 101 -17.08 6.51 9.80
C ILE A 101 -16.16 7.24 8.82
N GLU A 102 -16.04 8.54 8.99
CA GLU A 102 -15.01 9.36 8.35
C GLU A 102 -13.96 9.72 9.40
N VAL A 103 -12.69 9.48 9.06
CA VAL A 103 -11.56 9.86 9.88
C VAL A 103 -10.77 10.92 9.14
N ASP A 104 -10.80 12.13 9.68
CA ASP A 104 -10.00 13.27 9.23
C ASP A 104 -8.96 13.54 10.32
N HIS A 105 -7.80 12.94 10.15
CA HIS A 105 -6.75 12.98 11.15
C HIS A 105 -5.40 13.00 10.46
N ALA A 106 -4.65 14.08 10.68
CA ALA A 106 -3.30 14.20 10.15
C ALA A 106 -2.39 13.10 10.70
N LEU A 107 -1.66 12.45 9.81
CA LEU A 107 -0.78 11.35 10.13
C LEU A 107 0.68 11.73 9.89
N LYS A 108 1.53 11.16 10.71
CA LYS A 108 2.97 11.16 10.50
C LYS A 108 3.37 9.77 10.01
N PRO A 109 4.14 9.67 8.92
CA PRO A 109 4.66 8.36 8.49
C PRO A 109 5.51 7.72 9.58
N ASP A 110 5.33 6.42 9.80
CA ASP A 110 6.05 5.68 10.87
C ASP A 110 7.58 5.67 10.67
N ASP A 111 8.02 5.78 9.41
CA ASP A 111 9.43 5.82 9.01
C ASP A 111 9.99 7.25 8.89
N ALA A 112 9.17 8.27 9.21
CA ALA A 112 9.60 9.65 9.12
C ALA A 112 10.44 10.08 10.34
N PRO A 113 11.41 11.00 10.16
CA PRO A 113 12.14 11.61 11.26
C PRO A 113 11.20 12.25 12.28
N SER A 114 11.69 12.37 13.54
CA SER A 114 10.86 12.90 14.64
C SER A 114 10.35 14.32 14.43
N ASP A 115 11.04 15.10 13.61
CA ASP A 115 10.75 16.48 13.23
C ASP A 115 9.99 16.62 11.92
N ALA A 116 9.66 15.52 11.25
CA ALA A 116 8.89 15.57 10.02
C ALA A 116 7.47 16.10 10.25
N ALA A 117 6.99 16.91 9.32
CA ALA A 117 5.64 17.45 9.36
C ALA A 117 4.60 16.33 9.24
N VAL A 118 3.49 16.49 9.97
CA VAL A 118 2.30 15.66 9.79
C VAL A 118 1.65 15.98 8.46
N GLN A 119 1.07 14.98 7.84
CA GLN A 119 0.37 15.10 6.56
C GLN A 119 -1.12 14.92 6.79
N ASP A 120 -1.91 15.76 6.15
CA ASP A 120 -3.37 15.62 6.17
C ASP A 120 -3.77 14.27 5.59
N ALA A 121 -4.61 13.56 6.33
CA ALA A 121 -5.13 12.26 5.90
C ALA A 121 -6.63 12.19 6.19
N HIS A 122 -7.38 11.88 5.16
CA HIS A 122 -8.82 11.70 5.23
C HIS A 122 -9.18 10.30 4.71
N THR A 123 -9.85 9.52 5.53
CA THR A 123 -10.25 8.16 5.15
C THR A 123 -11.70 7.92 5.52
N ARG A 124 -12.44 7.38 4.58
CA ARG A 124 -13.83 6.99 4.77
C ARG A 124 -13.92 5.47 4.87
N PHE A 125 -14.50 4.98 5.95
CA PHE A 125 -14.70 3.56 6.21
C PHE A 125 -16.17 3.19 6.14
N ARG A 126 -16.43 2.00 5.62
CA ARG A 126 -17.73 1.34 5.67
C ARG A 126 -17.54 -0.12 6.08
N ARG A 127 -18.21 -0.52 7.16
CA ARG A 127 -18.19 -1.91 7.59
C ARG A 127 -18.99 -2.77 6.62
N LEU A 128 -18.38 -3.83 6.13
CA LEU A 128 -19.02 -4.80 5.24
C LEU A 128 -19.55 -6.01 6.01
N ALA A 129 -18.81 -6.46 7.01
CA ALA A 129 -19.15 -7.60 7.85
C ALA A 129 -18.46 -7.49 9.20
N GLN A 130 -18.93 -8.26 10.16
CA GLN A 130 -18.25 -8.46 11.43
C GLN A 130 -18.39 -9.93 11.87
N LEU A 131 -17.39 -10.40 12.58
CA LEU A 131 -17.32 -11.78 13.06
C LEU A 131 -16.64 -11.79 14.43
N THR A 132 -17.17 -12.59 15.34
CA THR A 132 -16.50 -12.88 16.60
C THR A 132 -15.84 -14.26 16.48
N LEU A 133 -14.53 -14.31 16.62
CA LEU A 133 -13.79 -15.56 16.65
C LEU A 133 -13.66 -16.05 18.09
N PRO A 134 -13.79 -17.37 18.35
CA PRO A 134 -13.63 -17.94 19.68
C PRO A 134 -12.18 -17.89 20.17
N GLU A 135 -11.23 -17.77 19.26
CA GLU A 135 -9.79 -17.76 19.51
C GLU A 135 -9.21 -16.35 19.41
N ALA A 136 -8.21 -16.06 20.24
CA ALA A 136 -7.48 -14.81 20.15
C ALA A 136 -6.64 -14.77 18.85
N SER A 137 -6.72 -13.66 18.13
CA SER A 137 -5.92 -13.44 16.93
C SER A 137 -4.42 -13.28 17.21
N ASP A 138 -4.07 -12.95 18.45
CA ASP A 138 -2.68 -12.80 18.94
C ASP A 138 -2.70 -13.02 20.46
N ALA A 139 -1.74 -13.79 20.97
CA ALA A 139 -1.63 -14.11 22.40
C ALA A 139 -1.50 -12.85 23.29
N ARG A 140 -0.99 -11.75 22.76
CA ARG A 140 -0.87 -10.46 23.46
C ARG A 140 -2.22 -9.74 23.61
N PHE A 141 -3.23 -10.16 22.87
CA PHE A 141 -4.53 -9.49 22.78
C PHE A 141 -5.68 -10.49 22.92
N ALA A 142 -5.64 -11.27 24.00
CA ALA A 142 -6.57 -12.37 24.25
C ALA A 142 -8.05 -11.95 24.29
N THR A 143 -8.36 -10.68 24.56
CA THR A 143 -9.72 -10.15 24.50
C THR A 143 -9.68 -8.72 23.97
N THR A 144 -10.29 -8.49 22.81
CA THR A 144 -10.62 -7.14 22.39
C THR A 144 -12.13 -7.01 22.31
N ARG A 145 -12.73 -6.48 23.32
CA ARG A 145 -14.07 -5.90 23.21
C ARG A 145 -13.86 -4.44 22.85
N ALA A 146 -14.33 -4.02 21.69
CA ALA A 146 -14.58 -2.62 21.47
C ALA A 146 -15.91 -2.28 22.18
N SER A 147 -15.82 -1.43 23.14
CA SER A 147 -17.00 -0.76 23.71
C SER A 147 -17.42 0.35 22.78
#